data_b15cbe50354764eb030992888140c74a
#
_entry.id   b15cbe50354764eb030992888140c74a
#
_cell.length_a   1.000
_cell.length_b   1.000
_cell.length_c   1.000
_cell.angle_alpha   90.00
_cell.angle_beta   90.00
_cell.angle_gamma   90.00
#
_symmetry.space_group_name_H-M   'P 1'
#
loop_
_entity.id
_entity.type
_entity.pdbx_description
1 polymer ?
#
loop_
_entity_poly.entity_id
_entity_poly.type
_entity_poly.pdbx_seq_one_letter_code
_entity_poly.pdbx_strand_id
1 'polypeptide(L)'
;EDTAKEEEAQRIDPFIINNLIDINLKLNLILTMLSSNREPSIFSQRPVEVNLSEGGIAFVTRETFEKGDILQLTILLPVFPIALIRARGEVVRSTSLTGNNREVGIKFIDIKEENQDKIVCYLFKKERERLRNKNF
;
A
#
# COMPACT_ATOMS: atom_id res chain seq x y z
N GLU A 1 -34.08 15.69 8.35
CA GLU A 1 -33.35 16.32 7.23
C GLU A 1 -31.86 15.92 7.20
N ASP A 2 -31.21 15.80 8.35
CA ASP A 2 -29.79 15.38 8.40
C ASP A 2 -29.58 13.93 8.07
N THR A 3 -30.56 13.06 8.41
CA THR A 3 -30.51 11.63 8.09
C THR A 3 -30.66 11.35 6.59
N ALA A 4 -31.45 12.14 5.87
CA ALA A 4 -31.60 11.98 4.42
C ALA A 4 -30.31 12.38 3.68
N LYS A 5 -29.60 13.41 4.15
CA LYS A 5 -28.31 13.82 3.59
C LYS A 5 -27.20 12.83 3.89
N GLU A 6 -27.23 12.19 5.05
CA GLU A 6 -26.28 11.14 5.41
C GLU A 6 -26.52 9.88 4.59
N GLU A 7 -27.78 9.53 4.34
CA GLU A 7 -28.13 8.39 3.48
C GLU A 7 -27.75 8.63 2.02
N GLU A 8 -27.90 9.86 1.52
CA GLU A 8 -27.44 10.22 0.19
C GLU A 8 -25.93 10.19 0.08
N ALA A 9 -25.22 10.64 1.11
CA ALA A 9 -23.75 10.57 1.15
C ALA A 9 -23.25 9.14 1.17
N GLN A 10 -23.99 8.19 1.73
CA GLN A 10 -23.65 6.76 1.74
C GLN A 10 -23.90 6.08 0.39
N ARG A 11 -24.63 6.71 -0.52
CA ARG A 11 -24.95 6.17 -1.85
C ARG A 11 -24.03 6.73 -2.94
N ILE A 12 -22.83 7.14 -2.60
CA ILE A 12 -21.86 7.67 -3.56
C ILE A 12 -21.52 6.56 -4.57
N ASP A 13 -21.60 6.91 -5.85
CA ASP A 13 -21.23 6.03 -6.96
C ASP A 13 -19.80 5.50 -6.76
N PRO A 14 -19.57 4.18 -6.89
CA PRO A 14 -18.24 3.61 -6.80
C PRO A 14 -17.21 4.26 -7.73
N PHE A 15 -17.64 4.76 -8.89
CA PHE A 15 -16.79 5.47 -9.82
C PHE A 15 -16.26 6.77 -9.20
N ILE A 16 -17.11 7.53 -8.53
CA ILE A 16 -16.72 8.76 -7.83
C ILE A 16 -15.77 8.45 -6.68
N ILE A 17 -16.04 7.40 -5.92
CA ILE A 17 -15.18 6.96 -4.82
C ILE A 17 -13.78 6.60 -5.34
N ASN A 18 -13.69 5.85 -6.44
CA ASN A 18 -12.42 5.46 -7.04
C ASN A 18 -11.63 6.68 -7.53
N ASN A 19 -12.31 7.66 -8.11
CA ASN A 19 -11.68 8.91 -8.53
C ASN A 19 -11.17 9.71 -7.34
N LEU A 20 -11.92 9.78 -6.25
CA LEU A 20 -11.50 10.45 -5.02
C LEU A 20 -10.28 9.79 -4.41
N ILE A 21 -10.24 8.45 -4.40
CA ILE A 21 -9.08 7.70 -3.91
C ILE A 21 -7.85 8.02 -4.76
N ASP A 22 -7.99 8.02 -6.08
CA ASP A 22 -6.90 8.32 -7.00
C ASP A 22 -6.37 9.74 -6.81
N ILE A 23 -7.27 10.71 -6.70
CA ILE A 23 -6.91 12.11 -6.44
C ILE A 23 -6.21 12.25 -5.10
N ASN A 24 -6.71 11.62 -4.06
CA ASN A 24 -6.10 11.65 -2.74
C ASN A 24 -4.71 11.02 -2.73
N LEU A 25 -4.52 9.91 -3.45
CA LEU A 25 -3.20 9.30 -3.61
C LEU A 25 -2.22 10.28 -4.26
N LYS A 26 -2.63 10.91 -5.34
CA LYS A 26 -1.81 11.88 -6.06
C LYS A 26 -1.49 13.10 -5.20
N LEU A 27 -2.47 13.62 -4.47
CA LEU A 27 -2.28 14.74 -3.56
C LEU A 27 -1.30 14.39 -2.44
N ASN A 28 -1.45 13.23 -1.83
CA ASN A 28 -0.54 12.79 -0.77
C ASN A 28 0.87 12.59 -1.29
N LEU A 29 1.03 12.07 -2.49
CA LEU A 29 2.34 11.93 -3.13
C LEU A 29 2.97 13.31 -3.35
N ILE A 30 2.21 14.26 -3.89
CA ILE A 30 2.69 15.62 -4.12
C ILE A 30 3.08 16.30 -2.82
N LEU A 31 2.22 16.22 -1.80
CA LEU A 31 2.50 16.81 -0.49
C LEU A 31 3.74 16.20 0.15
N THR A 32 3.92 14.92 0.01
CA THR A 32 5.08 14.23 0.55
C THR A 32 6.34 14.63 -0.20
N MET A 33 6.28 14.74 -1.51
CA MET A 33 7.40 15.22 -2.32
C MET A 33 7.81 16.64 -1.97
N LEU A 34 6.83 17.51 -1.69
CA LEU A 34 7.09 18.89 -1.29
C LEU A 34 7.65 19.00 0.11
N SER A 35 7.20 18.15 1.04
CA SER A 35 7.67 18.17 2.42
C SER A 35 9.00 17.46 2.58
N SER A 36 9.41 16.64 1.63
CA SER A 36 10.57 15.78 1.70
C SER A 36 11.85 16.41 1.18
N ASN A 37 11.84 17.71 0.86
CA ASN A 37 13.06 18.41 0.45
C ASN A 37 14.17 18.40 1.52
N ARG A 38 13.88 17.90 2.71
CA ARG A 38 14.84 17.86 3.84
C ARG A 38 15.35 16.48 4.17
N GLU A 39 14.69 15.42 3.69
CA GLU A 39 15.12 14.05 3.88
C GLU A 39 14.99 13.31 2.56
N PRO A 40 15.96 12.45 2.20
CA PRO A 40 15.74 11.49 1.15
C PRO A 40 14.62 10.58 1.65
N SER A 41 13.41 11.10 1.60
CA SER A 41 12.29 10.40 2.18
C SER A 41 11.92 9.22 1.33
N ILE A 42 11.20 8.42 1.95
CA ILE A 42 10.32 7.33 1.57
C ILE A 42 9.83 7.40 0.11
N PHE A 43 9.84 8.59 -0.53
CA PHE A 43 9.35 8.80 -1.90
C PHE A 43 10.42 9.29 -2.88
N SER A 44 11.67 9.31 -2.47
CA SER A 44 12.78 9.49 -3.42
C SER A 44 12.86 8.30 -4.37
N GLN A 45 12.23 7.19 -4.02
CA GLN A 45 12.03 6.05 -4.87
C GLN A 45 10.61 6.07 -5.44
N ARG A 46 10.49 5.69 -6.71
CA ARG A 46 9.19 5.57 -7.36
C ARG A 46 8.32 4.58 -6.60
N PRO A 47 7.02 4.86 -6.44
CA PRO A 47 6.12 3.87 -5.90
C PRO A 47 6.19 2.59 -6.72
N VAL A 48 6.29 1.46 -6.04
CA VAL A 48 6.39 0.14 -6.66
C VAL A 48 5.16 -0.66 -6.29
N GLU A 49 4.60 -1.36 -7.26
CA GLU A 49 3.55 -2.31 -6.96
C GLU A 49 4.11 -3.45 -6.14
N VAL A 50 3.40 -3.81 -5.09
CA VAL A 50 3.83 -4.86 -4.19
C VAL A 50 2.75 -5.92 -4.04
N ASN A 51 3.16 -7.15 -3.80
CA ASN A 51 2.29 -8.20 -3.29
C ASN A 51 2.27 -8.08 -1.78
N LEU A 52 1.10 -7.79 -1.24
CA LEU A 52 0.92 -7.56 0.19
C LEU A 52 0.31 -8.78 0.84
N SER A 53 0.84 -9.16 2.00
CA SER A 53 0.27 -10.19 2.86
C SER A 53 0.20 -9.67 4.28
N GLU A 54 -0.42 -10.43 5.17
CA GLU A 54 -0.50 -10.05 6.58
C GLU A 54 0.88 -9.93 7.23
N GLY A 55 1.81 -10.77 6.83
CA GLY A 55 3.15 -10.84 7.43
C GLY A 55 4.23 -10.07 6.72
N GLY A 56 3.96 -9.54 5.54
CA GLY A 56 5.01 -8.85 4.79
C GLY A 56 4.62 -8.42 3.39
N ILE A 57 5.62 -8.03 2.62
CA ILE A 57 5.45 -7.61 1.23
C ILE A 57 6.49 -8.28 0.35
N ALA A 58 6.18 -8.39 -0.93
CA ALA A 58 7.14 -8.81 -1.95
C ALA A 58 7.03 -7.88 -3.15
N PHE A 59 8.16 -7.56 -3.75
CA PHE A 59 8.17 -6.70 -4.93
C PHE A 59 9.38 -6.97 -5.80
N VAL A 60 9.33 -6.50 -7.04
CA VAL A 60 10.44 -6.61 -7.99
C VAL A 60 11.14 -5.26 -8.07
N THR A 61 12.46 -5.28 -7.97
CA THR A 61 13.28 -4.08 -8.00
C THR A 61 14.59 -4.33 -8.73
N ARG A 62 15.23 -3.26 -9.18
CA ARG A 62 16.59 -3.30 -9.71
C ARG A 62 17.63 -3.03 -8.63
N GLU A 63 17.19 -2.56 -7.48
CA GLU A 63 18.10 -2.30 -6.36
C GLU A 63 18.55 -3.60 -5.72
N THR A 64 19.76 -3.58 -5.19
CA THR A 64 20.32 -4.75 -4.52
C THR A 64 20.01 -4.67 -3.03
N PHE A 65 19.17 -5.56 -2.58
CA PHE A 65 18.91 -5.77 -1.16
C PHE A 65 19.48 -7.12 -0.74
N GLU A 66 20.13 -7.14 0.41
CA GLU A 66 20.68 -8.36 0.95
C GLU A 66 19.78 -8.92 2.05
N LYS A 67 19.74 -10.23 2.15
CA LYS A 67 19.02 -10.91 3.22
C LYS A 67 19.53 -10.43 4.58
N GLY A 68 18.61 -10.00 5.44
CA GLY A 68 18.94 -9.43 6.74
C GLY A 68 18.87 -7.91 6.79
N ASP A 69 18.81 -7.24 5.65
CA ASP A 69 18.65 -5.78 5.61
C ASP A 69 17.34 -5.35 6.27
N ILE A 70 17.41 -4.29 7.05
CA ILE A 70 16.23 -3.71 7.71
C ILE A 70 15.81 -2.47 6.94
N LEU A 71 14.54 -2.44 6.55
CA LEU A 71 13.97 -1.36 5.76
C LEU A 71 12.83 -0.69 6.50
N GLN A 72 12.74 0.62 6.36
CA GLN A 72 11.55 1.36 6.73
C GLN A 72 10.60 1.37 5.54
N LEU A 73 9.36 0.96 5.79
CA LEU A 73 8.36 0.81 4.75
C LEU A 73 7.23 1.81 4.98
N THR A 74 6.78 2.41 3.89
CA THR A 74 5.56 3.19 3.88
C THR A 74 4.64 2.59 2.83
N ILE A 75 3.52 2.09 3.27
CA ILE A 75 2.55 1.38 2.44
C ILE A 75 1.30 2.24 2.31
N LEU A 76 0.92 2.52 1.07
CA LEU A 76 -0.32 3.21 0.78
C LEU A 76 -1.39 2.18 0.46
N LEU A 77 -2.39 2.09 1.32
CA LEU A 77 -3.56 1.26 1.06
C LEU A 77 -4.61 2.09 0.34
N PRO A 78 -5.06 1.65 -0.86
CA PRO A 78 -6.07 2.37 -1.62
C PRO A 78 -7.47 2.11 -1.08
N VAL A 79 -7.70 2.54 0.15
CA VAL A 79 -8.99 2.50 0.81
C VAL A 79 -9.50 3.92 1.00
N PHE A 80 -10.76 4.08 1.42
CA PHE A 80 -11.32 5.39 1.69
C PHE A 80 -11.73 5.47 3.17
N PRO A 81 -11.14 6.40 3.95
CA PRO A 81 -10.02 7.29 3.61
C PRO A 81 -8.71 6.53 3.41
N ILE A 82 -7.81 7.12 2.63
CA ILE A 82 -6.51 6.50 2.33
C ILE A 82 -5.76 6.23 3.63
N ALA A 83 -5.25 5.02 3.75
CA ALA A 83 -4.44 4.62 4.90
C ALA A 83 -2.97 4.61 4.53
N LEU A 84 -2.17 5.34 5.29
CA LEU A 84 -0.73 5.33 5.20
C LEU A 84 -0.19 4.48 6.35
N ILE A 85 0.46 3.37 6.02
CA ILE A 85 0.96 2.44 7.01
C ILE A 85 2.48 2.50 7.03
N ARG A 86 3.04 2.75 8.20
CA ARG A 86 4.48 2.71 8.41
C ARG A 86 4.84 1.43 9.15
N ALA A 87 5.86 0.75 8.66
CA ALA A 87 6.33 -0.49 9.25
C ALA A 87 7.82 -0.62 9.04
N ARG A 88 8.45 -1.47 9.84
CA ARG A 88 9.82 -1.90 9.61
C ARG A 88 9.79 -3.35 9.19
N GLY A 89 10.63 -3.68 8.21
CA GLY A 89 10.71 -5.03 7.70
C GLY A 89 12.13 -5.49 7.51
N GLU A 90 12.29 -6.79 7.50
CA GLU A 90 13.57 -7.45 7.25
C GLU A 90 13.50 -8.19 5.93
N VAL A 91 14.52 -8.02 5.11
CA VAL A 91 14.65 -8.77 3.86
C VAL A 91 14.92 -10.23 4.20
N VAL A 92 13.96 -11.10 3.86
CA VAL A 92 14.07 -12.54 4.12
C VAL A 92 14.34 -13.34 2.86
N ARG A 93 14.15 -12.72 1.69
CA ARG A 93 14.37 -13.37 0.40
C ARG A 93 14.81 -12.34 -0.62
N SER A 94 15.82 -12.68 -1.40
CA SER A 94 16.25 -11.91 -2.55
C SER A 94 16.63 -12.87 -3.66
N THR A 95 15.85 -12.90 -4.73
CA THR A 95 16.00 -13.82 -5.83
C THR A 95 16.27 -13.07 -7.13
N SER A 96 17.31 -13.44 -7.83
CA SER A 96 17.62 -12.86 -9.14
C SER A 96 16.61 -13.34 -10.18
N LEU A 97 16.07 -12.40 -10.93
CA LEU A 97 15.22 -12.65 -12.10
C LEU A 97 15.99 -12.35 -13.38
N THR A 98 15.32 -12.48 -14.52
CA THR A 98 15.92 -12.16 -15.81
C THR A 98 16.30 -10.67 -15.88
N GLY A 99 17.49 -10.40 -16.42
CA GLY A 99 18.05 -9.05 -16.47
C GLY A 99 18.61 -8.63 -15.11
N ASN A 100 18.51 -7.36 -14.79
CA ASN A 100 18.97 -6.81 -13.51
C ASN A 100 17.87 -6.79 -12.45
N ASN A 101 16.75 -7.45 -12.70
CA ASN A 101 15.62 -7.46 -11.79
C ASN A 101 15.83 -8.50 -10.67
N ARG A 102 15.35 -8.15 -9.50
CA ARG A 102 15.35 -9.04 -8.33
C ARG A 102 13.97 -9.03 -7.70
N GLU A 103 13.52 -10.17 -7.25
CA GLU A 103 12.34 -10.28 -6.41
C GLU A 103 12.76 -10.29 -4.95
N VAL A 104 12.23 -9.35 -4.17
CA VAL A 104 12.58 -9.18 -2.76
C VAL A 104 11.36 -9.45 -1.92
N GLY A 105 11.51 -10.33 -0.93
CA GLY A 105 10.50 -10.60 0.08
C GLY A 105 10.91 -10.00 1.41
N ILE A 106 9.99 -9.26 2.02
CA ILE A 106 10.22 -8.55 3.27
C ILE A 106 9.18 -9.00 4.29
N LYS A 107 9.67 -9.38 5.47
CA LYS A 107 8.83 -9.73 6.61
C LYS A 107 8.71 -8.52 7.53
N PHE A 108 7.50 -8.20 7.95
CA PHE A 108 7.30 -7.14 8.96
C PHE A 108 7.88 -7.59 10.29
N ILE A 109 8.74 -6.75 10.86
CA ILE A 109 9.32 -6.98 12.18
C ILE A 109 8.80 -6.00 13.23
N ASP A 110 8.29 -4.86 12.79
CA ASP A 110 7.71 -3.84 13.66
C ASP A 110 6.58 -3.14 12.92
N ILE A 111 5.36 -3.43 13.31
CA ILE A 111 4.16 -2.83 12.75
C ILE A 111 3.12 -2.70 13.87
N LYS A 112 2.46 -1.56 13.93
CA LYS A 112 1.39 -1.35 14.90
C LYS A 112 0.22 -2.29 14.61
N GLU A 113 -0.38 -2.82 15.67
CA GLU A 113 -1.52 -3.73 15.54
C GLU A 113 -2.67 -3.13 14.74
N GLU A 114 -3.00 -1.86 14.96
CA GLU A 114 -4.05 -1.16 14.21
C GLU A 114 -3.73 -1.09 12.71
N ASN A 115 -2.45 -0.94 12.35
CA ASN A 115 -2.01 -0.93 10.96
C ASN A 115 -2.08 -2.33 10.35
N GLN A 116 -1.72 -3.34 11.10
CA GLN A 116 -1.84 -4.73 10.67
C GLN A 116 -3.30 -5.10 10.42
N ASP A 117 -4.21 -4.65 11.28
CA ASP A 117 -5.65 -4.84 11.12
C ASP A 117 -6.16 -4.20 9.82
N LYS A 118 -5.66 -3.01 9.50
CA LYS A 118 -6.02 -2.33 8.24
C LYS A 118 -5.58 -3.13 7.02
N ILE A 119 -4.39 -3.72 7.08
CA ILE A 119 -3.88 -4.59 6.01
C ILE A 119 -4.78 -5.81 5.85
N VAL A 120 -5.12 -6.46 6.95
CA VAL A 120 -5.98 -7.65 6.93
C VAL A 120 -7.36 -7.32 6.35
N CYS A 121 -7.96 -6.22 6.79
CA CYS A 121 -9.25 -5.77 6.26
C CYS A 121 -9.18 -5.50 4.75
N TYR A 122 -8.13 -4.86 4.30
CA TYR A 122 -7.91 -4.58 2.89
C TYR A 122 -7.78 -5.86 2.07
N LEU A 123 -7.01 -6.83 2.57
CA LEU A 123 -6.80 -8.11 1.89
C LEU A 123 -8.10 -8.91 1.79
N PHE A 124 -8.92 -8.92 2.84
CA PHE A 124 -10.23 -9.57 2.80
C PHE A 124 -11.15 -8.93 1.78
N LYS A 125 -11.17 -7.61 1.72
CA LYS A 125 -11.98 -6.87 0.76
C LYS A 125 -11.56 -7.18 -0.68
N LYS A 126 -10.26 -7.21 -0.92
CA LYS A 126 -9.69 -7.54 -2.23
C LYS A 126 -10.03 -8.97 -2.65
N GLU A 127 -9.94 -9.91 -1.73
CA GLU A 127 -10.26 -11.31 -1.99
C GLU A 127 -11.74 -11.48 -2.34
N ARG A 128 -12.64 -10.78 -1.64
CA ARG A 128 -14.07 -10.80 -1.96
C ARG A 128 -14.35 -10.25 -3.35
N GLU A 129 -13.69 -9.18 -3.74
CA GLU A 129 -13.83 -8.61 -5.08
C GLU A 129 -13.32 -9.58 -6.15
N ARG A 130 -12.20 -10.25 -5.90
CA ARG A 130 -11.64 -11.25 -6.81
C ARG A 130 -12.60 -12.43 -7.01
N LEU A 131 -13.19 -12.93 -5.94
CA LEU A 131 -14.15 -14.04 -6.00
C LEU A 131 -15.43 -13.63 -6.72
N ARG A 132 -15.87 -12.39 -6.54
CA ARG A 132 -17.04 -11.85 -7.23
C ARG A 132 -16.80 -11.77 -8.73
N ASN A 133 -15.62 -11.38 -9.16
CA ASN A 133 -15.26 -11.28 -10.58
C ASN A 133 -15.07 -12.66 -11.24
N LYS A 134 -14.73 -13.68 -10.48
CA LYS A 134 -14.59 -15.06 -10.99
C LYS A 134 -15.90 -15.75 -11.29
N ASN A 135 -17.00 -15.28 -10.70
CA ASN A 135 -18.32 -15.90 -10.84
C ASN A 135 -19.14 -15.36 -12.03
N PHE A 136 -18.49 -14.57 -12.89
CA PHE A 136 -19.11 -14.05 -14.11
C PHE A 136 -18.47 -14.63 -15.36
#